data_e1e2c0900f5b6e0f115329e531344833
#
_entry.id   e1e2c0900f5b6e0f115329e531344833
#
_cell.length_a   1.000
_cell.length_b   1.000
_cell.length_c   1.000
_cell.angle_alpha   90.00
_cell.angle_beta   90.00
_cell.angle_gamma   90.00
#
_symmetry.space_group_name_H-M   'P 1'
#
loop_
_entity.id
_entity.type
_entity.pdbx_description
1 polymer ?
#
loop_
_entity_poly.entity_id
_entity_poly.type
_entity_poly.pdbx_seq_one_letter_code
_entity_poly.pdbx_strand_id
1 'polypeptide(L)'
;MKTGARESGFSLIEALVAGVILSVGLLGLAYAYGQGTASVVVSQQMAIARQKAREAVEDVMTARNTATLTWDQINNVSNGGVFIDGTESLLNPGPDGIVNTVDDGTSAVSPCLTGADCIVVPGDDGLLSDGTPEPLSNYTRKIAITSINSELKQITVTITYTTLRGLQRSYSMTCYVSPYV
;
A
#
# COMPACT_ATOMS: atom_id res chain seq x y z
N MET A 1 29.13 -70.13 14.22
CA MET A 1 29.53 -69.40 13.00
C MET A 1 28.84 -68.06 12.96
N LYS A 2 29.55 -66.91 13.18
CA LYS A 2 29.02 -65.58 12.98
C LYS A 2 29.28 -65.18 11.53
N THR A 3 28.24 -65.04 10.73
CA THR A 3 28.29 -64.44 9.39
C THR A 3 28.54 -62.96 9.55
N GLY A 4 29.77 -62.52 9.29
CA GLY A 4 30.10 -61.11 9.22
C GLY A 4 29.34 -60.47 8.05
N ALA A 5 28.45 -59.53 8.32
CA ALA A 5 27.83 -58.65 7.30
C ALA A 5 28.99 -57.89 6.65
N ARG A 6 29.13 -57.95 5.32
CA ARG A 6 30.05 -57.12 4.55
C ARG A 6 29.49 -55.70 4.60
N GLU A 7 30.18 -54.81 5.28
CA GLU A 7 29.92 -53.37 5.17
C GLU A 7 30.36 -52.93 3.76
N SER A 8 29.40 -52.59 2.91
CA SER A 8 29.68 -51.98 1.61
C SER A 8 29.93 -50.48 1.83
N GLY A 9 31.15 -50.02 1.62
CA GLY A 9 31.51 -48.61 1.68
C GLY A 9 30.83 -47.81 0.53
N PHE A 10 30.54 -46.54 0.80
CA PHE A 10 29.96 -45.61 -0.17
C PHE A 10 30.94 -45.36 -1.33
N SER A 11 30.45 -45.44 -2.58
CA SER A 11 31.26 -45.17 -3.76
C SER A 11 31.44 -43.64 -3.93
N LEU A 12 32.64 -43.22 -4.37
CA LEU A 12 32.93 -41.81 -4.62
C LEU A 12 31.99 -41.21 -5.67
N ILE A 13 31.57 -41.98 -6.67
CA ILE A 13 30.59 -41.55 -7.68
C ILE A 13 29.21 -41.34 -7.08
N GLU A 14 28.81 -42.16 -6.12
CA GLU A 14 27.52 -42.03 -5.43
C GLU A 14 27.46 -40.77 -4.57
N ALA A 15 28.55 -40.42 -3.88
CA ALA A 15 28.68 -39.16 -3.15
C ALA A 15 28.64 -37.94 -4.08
N LEU A 16 29.26 -38.02 -5.27
CA LEU A 16 29.20 -36.97 -6.27
C LEU A 16 27.79 -36.76 -6.82
N VAL A 17 27.11 -37.85 -7.19
CA VAL A 17 25.74 -37.79 -7.71
C VAL A 17 24.78 -37.27 -6.63
N ALA A 18 24.91 -37.72 -5.40
CA ALA A 18 24.11 -37.21 -4.29
C ALA A 18 24.35 -35.73 -4.06
N GLY A 19 25.60 -35.26 -4.13
CA GLY A 19 25.95 -33.85 -4.03
C GLY A 19 25.34 -32.97 -5.13
N VAL A 20 25.31 -33.45 -6.37
CA VAL A 20 24.66 -32.75 -7.49
C VAL A 20 23.15 -32.65 -7.28
N ILE A 21 22.50 -33.76 -6.93
CA ILE A 21 21.05 -33.76 -6.68
C ILE A 21 20.69 -32.83 -5.54
N LEU A 22 21.45 -32.85 -4.44
CA LEU A 22 21.26 -31.97 -3.31
C LEU A 22 21.41 -30.51 -3.71
N SER A 23 22.44 -30.16 -4.48
CA SER A 23 22.70 -28.81 -4.94
C SER A 23 21.55 -28.26 -5.81
N VAL A 24 21.06 -29.07 -6.75
CA VAL A 24 19.89 -28.68 -7.59
C VAL A 24 18.64 -28.50 -6.74
N GLY A 25 18.42 -29.38 -5.77
CA GLY A 25 17.29 -29.27 -4.83
C GLY A 25 17.35 -27.99 -3.99
N LEU A 26 18.52 -27.65 -3.44
CA LEU A 26 18.72 -26.41 -2.67
C LEU A 26 18.54 -25.15 -3.50
N LEU A 27 19.04 -25.14 -4.74
CA LEU A 27 18.85 -24.00 -5.65
C LEU A 27 17.36 -23.82 -5.99
N GLY A 28 16.62 -24.90 -6.24
CA GLY A 28 15.18 -24.86 -6.47
C GLY A 28 14.42 -24.29 -5.26
N LEU A 29 14.77 -24.72 -4.07
CA LEU A 29 14.16 -24.24 -2.83
C LEU A 29 14.46 -22.75 -2.59
N ALA A 30 15.72 -22.32 -2.78
CA ALA A 30 16.12 -20.93 -2.64
C ALA A 30 15.36 -20.01 -3.62
N TYR A 31 15.20 -20.46 -4.87
CA TYR A 31 14.42 -19.75 -5.87
C TYR A 31 12.94 -19.63 -5.47
N ALA A 32 12.32 -20.72 -5.03
CA ALA A 32 10.92 -20.72 -4.59
C ALA A 32 10.70 -19.81 -3.39
N TYR A 33 11.62 -19.81 -2.42
CA TYR A 33 11.58 -18.90 -1.27
C TYR A 33 11.66 -17.43 -1.69
N GLY A 34 12.59 -17.08 -2.59
CA GLY A 34 12.71 -15.72 -3.11
C GLY A 34 11.46 -15.22 -3.85
N GLN A 35 10.76 -16.09 -4.59
CA GLN A 35 9.49 -15.74 -5.22
C GLN A 35 8.36 -15.55 -4.18
N GLY A 36 8.36 -16.40 -3.14
CA GLY A 36 7.39 -16.30 -2.05
C GLY A 36 7.48 -14.97 -1.32
N THR A 37 8.68 -14.57 -0.90
CA THR A 37 8.90 -13.29 -0.20
C THR A 37 8.51 -12.07 -1.06
N ALA A 38 8.85 -12.07 -2.35
CA ALA A 38 8.46 -11.02 -3.27
C ALA A 38 6.93 -10.88 -3.41
N SER A 39 6.20 -12.00 -3.40
CA SER A 39 4.74 -12.01 -3.46
C SER A 39 4.11 -11.40 -2.21
N VAL A 40 4.67 -11.68 -1.02
CA VAL A 40 4.20 -11.09 0.25
C VAL A 40 4.33 -9.57 0.22
N VAL A 41 5.48 -9.03 -0.18
CA VAL A 41 5.71 -7.58 -0.27
C VAL A 41 4.71 -6.91 -1.22
N VAL A 42 4.47 -7.49 -2.40
CA VAL A 42 3.48 -6.95 -3.36
C VAL A 42 2.07 -6.96 -2.75
N SER A 43 1.72 -7.99 -1.98
CA SER A 43 0.42 -8.07 -1.31
C SER A 43 0.27 -7.01 -0.22
N GLN A 44 1.32 -6.74 0.55
CA GLN A 44 1.35 -5.67 1.55
C GLN A 44 1.18 -4.30 0.89
N GLN A 45 1.92 -4.00 -0.17
CA GLN A 45 1.78 -2.74 -0.91
C GLN A 45 0.36 -2.53 -1.45
N MET A 46 -0.27 -3.59 -1.96
CA MET A 46 -1.66 -3.53 -2.40
C MET A 46 -2.63 -3.28 -1.24
N ALA A 47 -2.39 -3.89 -0.08
CA ALA A 47 -3.22 -3.67 1.11
C ALA A 47 -3.16 -2.21 1.58
N ILE A 48 -1.97 -1.61 1.61
CA ILE A 48 -1.76 -0.18 1.91
C ILE A 48 -2.51 0.69 0.91
N ALA A 49 -2.37 0.42 -0.40
CA ALA A 49 -3.07 1.19 -1.43
C ALA A 49 -4.60 1.15 -1.26
N ARG A 50 -5.15 -0.02 -0.92
CA ARG A 50 -6.58 -0.18 -0.63
C ARG A 50 -7.01 0.60 0.62
N GLN A 51 -6.21 0.54 1.68
CA GLN A 51 -6.47 1.27 2.91
C GLN A 51 -6.51 2.77 2.65
N LYS A 52 -5.50 3.32 1.98
CA LYS A 52 -5.40 4.75 1.68
C LYS A 52 -6.47 5.23 0.69
N ALA A 53 -6.91 4.39 -0.23
CA ALA A 53 -8.04 4.73 -1.09
C ALA A 53 -9.36 4.78 -0.31
N ARG A 54 -9.57 3.85 0.63
CA ARG A 54 -10.76 3.84 1.49
C ARG A 54 -10.77 5.05 2.42
N GLU A 55 -9.65 5.35 3.07
CA GLU A 55 -9.47 6.51 3.93
C GLU A 55 -9.89 7.80 3.21
N ALA A 56 -9.36 8.03 2.01
CA ALA A 56 -9.72 9.20 1.22
C ALA A 56 -11.22 9.26 0.85
N VAL A 57 -11.86 8.14 0.56
CA VAL A 57 -13.32 8.10 0.32
C VAL A 57 -14.10 8.43 1.61
N GLU A 58 -13.67 7.87 2.73
CA GLU A 58 -14.29 8.09 4.05
C GLU A 58 -14.14 9.55 4.48
N ASP A 59 -13.00 10.20 4.21
CA ASP A 59 -12.77 11.61 4.50
C ASP A 59 -13.74 12.51 3.73
N VAL A 60 -13.90 12.29 2.42
CA VAL A 60 -14.87 13.04 1.60
C VAL A 60 -16.30 12.84 2.11
N MET A 61 -16.67 11.59 2.44
CA MET A 61 -18.00 11.29 2.98
C MET A 61 -18.22 11.93 4.35
N THR A 62 -17.21 11.92 5.20
CA THR A 62 -17.26 12.54 6.53
C THR A 62 -17.39 14.04 6.41
N ALA A 63 -16.56 14.70 5.57
CA ALA A 63 -16.62 16.13 5.33
C ALA A 63 -17.99 16.58 4.82
N ARG A 64 -18.63 15.78 3.96
CA ARG A 64 -20.01 16.00 3.53
C ARG A 64 -20.99 15.83 4.70
N ASN A 65 -20.93 14.72 5.44
CA ASN A 65 -21.89 14.37 6.50
C ASN A 65 -21.85 15.35 7.67
N THR A 66 -20.66 15.86 7.98
CA THR A 66 -20.46 16.86 9.04
C THR A 66 -20.68 18.30 8.57
N ALA A 67 -21.01 18.48 7.28
CA ALA A 67 -21.13 19.79 6.64
C ALA A 67 -19.85 20.66 6.76
N THR A 68 -18.68 20.03 6.92
CA THR A 68 -17.39 20.72 6.85
C THR A 68 -17.14 21.26 5.45
N LEU A 69 -17.57 20.53 4.43
CA LEU A 69 -17.60 21.00 3.04
C LEU A 69 -19.03 21.13 2.54
N THR A 70 -19.28 22.22 1.84
CA THR A 70 -20.54 22.41 1.10
C THR A 70 -20.57 21.51 -0.13
N TRP A 71 -21.76 21.26 -0.68
CA TRP A 71 -21.91 20.45 -1.89
C TRP A 71 -21.06 20.93 -3.07
N ASP A 72 -20.95 22.27 -3.24
CA ASP A 72 -20.17 22.86 -4.33
C ASP A 72 -18.67 22.72 -4.11
N GLN A 73 -18.21 22.74 -2.86
CA GLN A 73 -16.80 22.51 -2.51
C GLN A 73 -16.33 21.08 -2.73
N ILE A 74 -17.24 20.10 -2.76
CA ILE A 74 -16.92 18.71 -3.11
C ILE A 74 -16.73 18.62 -4.62
N ASN A 75 -15.68 19.23 -5.12
CA ASN A 75 -15.22 19.20 -6.51
C ASN A 75 -13.70 19.34 -6.56
N ASN A 76 -13.13 19.07 -7.73
CA ASN A 76 -11.75 19.44 -7.97
C ASN A 76 -11.59 20.96 -8.10
N VAL A 77 -10.39 21.47 -7.83
CA VAL A 77 -10.07 22.90 -7.87
C VAL A 77 -10.42 23.52 -9.23
N SER A 78 -10.15 22.82 -10.32
CA SER A 78 -10.53 23.27 -11.68
C SER A 78 -12.03 23.47 -11.88
N ASN A 79 -12.86 22.85 -11.02
CA ASN A 79 -14.32 22.96 -11.03
C ASN A 79 -14.86 23.78 -9.83
N GLY A 80 -13.99 24.56 -9.19
CA GLY A 80 -14.36 25.44 -8.08
C GLY A 80 -14.47 24.76 -6.71
N GLY A 81 -13.95 23.55 -6.57
CA GLY A 81 -13.90 22.81 -5.30
C GLY A 81 -12.58 22.94 -4.56
N VAL A 82 -12.35 22.05 -3.59
CA VAL A 82 -11.16 22.07 -2.71
C VAL A 82 -10.14 20.99 -3.02
N PHE A 83 -10.52 19.92 -3.73
CA PHE A 83 -9.64 18.81 -4.02
C PHE A 83 -8.67 19.12 -5.15
N ILE A 84 -7.37 18.93 -4.90
CA ILE A 84 -6.32 19.22 -5.88
C ILE A 84 -6.50 18.36 -7.13
N ASP A 85 -6.31 18.98 -8.28
CA ASP A 85 -6.31 18.29 -9.56
C ASP A 85 -4.99 17.52 -9.77
N GLY A 86 -5.07 16.38 -10.43
CA GLY A 86 -3.88 15.61 -10.79
C GLY A 86 -3.51 14.57 -9.76
N THR A 87 -2.24 14.19 -9.79
CA THR A 87 -1.66 13.15 -8.91
C THR A 87 -0.71 13.82 -7.94
N GLU A 88 -0.98 13.66 -6.66
CA GLU A 88 -0.21 14.22 -5.57
C GLU A 88 0.49 13.11 -4.76
N SER A 89 1.57 13.44 -4.08
CA SER A 89 2.18 12.56 -3.09
C SER A 89 1.20 12.29 -1.96
N LEU A 90 1.30 11.12 -1.30
CA LEU A 90 0.55 10.91 -0.07
C LEU A 90 1.11 11.79 1.03
N LEU A 91 0.37 12.84 1.35
CA LEU A 91 0.65 13.74 2.45
C LEU A 91 -0.38 13.53 3.57
N ASN A 92 0.00 13.89 4.78
CA ASN A 92 -0.94 13.94 5.90
C ASN A 92 -2.04 14.95 5.62
N PRO A 93 -3.27 14.68 6.06
CA PRO A 93 -4.31 15.69 6.03
C PRO A 93 -3.85 16.92 6.81
N GLY A 94 -4.17 18.09 6.28
CA GLY A 94 -3.89 19.37 6.91
C GLY A 94 -4.74 19.60 8.17
N PRO A 95 -4.78 20.85 8.67
CA PRO A 95 -5.63 21.22 9.80
C PRO A 95 -7.13 20.98 9.58
N ASP A 96 -7.59 20.92 8.32
CA ASP A 96 -8.97 20.62 7.97
C ASP A 96 -9.33 19.13 8.11
N GLY A 97 -8.33 18.26 8.24
CA GLY A 97 -8.49 16.80 8.36
C GLY A 97 -8.93 16.11 7.07
N ILE A 98 -8.88 16.81 5.93
CA ILE A 98 -9.31 16.29 4.62
C ILE A 98 -8.08 16.10 3.74
N VAL A 99 -7.95 14.93 3.15
CA VAL A 99 -6.82 14.60 2.27
C VAL A 99 -6.99 15.15 0.86
N ASN A 100 -5.88 15.43 0.20
CA ASN A 100 -5.78 15.95 -1.18
C ASN A 100 -6.29 17.39 -1.31
N THR A 101 -6.04 18.19 -0.29
CA THR A 101 -6.32 19.63 -0.24
C THR A 101 -5.02 20.45 -0.18
N VAL A 102 -5.12 21.77 -0.28
CA VAL A 102 -3.94 22.65 -0.41
C VAL A 102 -3.10 22.71 0.88
N ASP A 103 -3.69 22.41 2.02
CA ASP A 103 -3.02 22.44 3.32
C ASP A 103 -2.44 21.06 3.77
N ASP A 104 -2.56 20.03 2.92
CA ASP A 104 -1.93 18.73 3.15
C ASP A 104 -0.42 18.88 3.44
N GLY A 105 0.09 18.06 4.36
CA GLY A 105 1.50 18.04 4.72
C GLY A 105 1.93 19.18 5.64
N THR A 106 1.02 20.10 6.01
CA THR A 106 1.34 21.23 6.91
C THR A 106 1.11 20.92 8.38
N SER A 107 0.42 19.80 8.67
CA SER A 107 0.12 19.38 10.05
C SER A 107 1.35 18.79 10.74
N ALA A 108 1.70 19.35 11.91
CA ALA A 108 2.80 18.85 12.75
C ALA A 108 2.42 17.59 13.58
N VAL A 109 1.20 17.08 13.43
CA VAL A 109 0.65 16.02 14.31
C VAL A 109 0.92 14.61 13.78
N SER A 110 1.57 14.49 12.62
CA SER A 110 1.89 13.20 12.04
C SER A 110 3.05 12.50 12.76
N PRO A 111 2.99 11.18 12.96
CA PRO A 111 4.13 10.39 13.38
C PRO A 111 5.32 10.51 12.40
N CYS A 112 5.09 10.86 11.13
CA CYS A 112 6.12 11.20 10.18
C CYS A 112 6.36 12.71 10.15
N LEU A 113 7.50 13.13 10.69
CA LEU A 113 7.92 14.53 10.85
C LEU A 113 8.08 15.32 9.55
N THR A 114 7.85 14.71 8.40
CA THR A 114 8.13 15.29 7.07
C THR A 114 6.88 15.78 6.34
N GLY A 115 5.71 15.79 6.98
CA GLY A 115 4.44 16.09 6.31
C GLY A 115 3.94 14.95 5.40
N ALA A 116 4.75 13.92 5.16
CA ALA A 116 4.33 12.74 4.43
C ALA A 116 3.33 11.90 5.24
N ASP A 117 2.40 11.26 4.57
CA ASP A 117 1.58 10.21 5.17
C ASP A 117 2.45 8.98 5.44
N CYS A 118 2.14 8.24 6.49
CA CYS A 118 2.94 7.10 6.91
C CYS A 118 2.10 5.96 7.47
N ILE A 119 2.71 4.79 7.50
CA ILE A 119 2.23 3.64 8.26
C ILE A 119 3.18 3.37 9.43
N VAL A 120 2.67 2.82 10.50
CA VAL A 120 3.49 2.32 11.60
C VAL A 120 3.77 0.84 11.32
N VAL A 121 5.05 0.51 11.14
CA VAL A 121 5.48 -0.88 11.00
C VAL A 121 5.66 -1.46 12.41
N PRO A 122 5.06 -2.62 12.73
CA PRO A 122 5.24 -3.27 14.03
C PRO A 122 6.71 -3.47 14.36
N GLY A 123 7.07 -3.31 15.64
CA GLY A 123 8.39 -3.63 16.15
C GLY A 123 8.69 -5.13 16.13
N ASP A 124 9.84 -5.50 16.67
CA ASP A 124 10.32 -6.90 16.67
C ASP A 124 9.39 -7.87 17.45
N ASP A 125 8.58 -7.34 18.37
CA ASP A 125 7.58 -8.12 19.12
C ASP A 125 6.23 -8.25 18.38
N GLY A 126 6.09 -7.62 17.21
CA GLY A 126 4.87 -7.59 16.40
C GLY A 126 3.82 -6.61 16.90
N LEU A 127 4.11 -5.75 17.90
CA LEU A 127 3.22 -4.72 18.39
C LEU A 127 3.46 -3.38 17.69
N LEU A 128 2.41 -2.55 17.64
CA LEU A 128 2.51 -1.20 17.07
C LEU A 128 3.04 -0.16 18.07
N SER A 129 3.15 -0.53 19.35
CA SER A 129 3.52 0.40 20.43
C SER A 129 4.96 0.92 20.33
N ASP A 130 5.85 0.13 19.78
CA ASP A 130 7.26 0.43 19.53
C ASP A 130 7.60 0.46 18.03
N GLY A 131 6.57 0.51 17.18
CA GLY A 131 6.69 0.51 15.74
C GLY A 131 7.37 1.77 15.20
N THR A 132 8.07 1.62 14.07
CA THR A 132 8.71 2.73 13.37
C THR A 132 7.78 3.32 12.33
N PRO A 133 7.65 4.66 12.24
CA PRO A 133 6.92 5.30 11.17
C PRO A 133 7.67 5.17 9.83
N GLU A 134 7.01 4.57 8.84
CA GLU A 134 7.55 4.44 7.48
C GLU A 134 6.79 5.37 6.52
N PRO A 135 7.46 6.35 5.91
CA PRO A 135 6.82 7.29 5.01
C PRO A 135 6.39 6.60 3.71
N LEU A 136 5.19 6.92 3.24
CA LEU A 136 4.62 6.38 2.00
C LEU A 136 5.08 7.18 0.76
N SER A 137 6.35 7.53 0.68
CA SER A 137 6.92 8.38 -0.38
C SER A 137 6.88 7.77 -1.79
N ASN A 138 6.70 6.46 -1.90
CA ASN A 138 6.54 5.74 -3.16
C ASN A 138 5.08 5.58 -3.60
N TYR A 139 4.15 6.20 -2.87
CA TYR A 139 2.73 6.22 -3.18
C TYR A 139 2.29 7.62 -3.59
N THR A 140 1.35 7.67 -4.52
CA THR A 140 0.68 8.89 -4.94
C THR A 140 -0.82 8.69 -4.96
N ARG A 141 -1.57 9.76 -4.75
CA ARG A 141 -3.04 9.78 -4.75
C ARG A 141 -3.55 10.73 -5.81
N LYS A 142 -4.65 10.35 -6.44
CA LYS A 142 -5.45 11.20 -7.29
C LYS A 142 -6.92 11.07 -6.88
N ILE A 143 -7.58 12.18 -6.60
CA ILE A 143 -9.02 12.25 -6.38
C ILE A 143 -9.65 12.96 -7.57
N ALA A 144 -10.45 12.24 -8.34
CA ALA A 144 -11.21 12.80 -9.45
C ALA A 144 -12.69 12.82 -9.09
N ILE A 145 -13.30 14.00 -9.17
CA ILE A 145 -14.71 14.21 -8.86
C ILE A 145 -15.42 14.64 -10.13
N THR A 146 -16.44 13.88 -10.52
CA THR A 146 -17.24 14.13 -11.71
C THR A 146 -18.68 14.30 -11.32
N SER A 147 -19.26 15.45 -11.63
CA SER A 147 -20.70 15.68 -11.46
C SER A 147 -21.46 14.93 -12.53
N ILE A 148 -22.30 13.97 -12.13
CA ILE A 148 -23.21 13.24 -13.03
C ILE A 148 -24.44 14.08 -13.29
N ASN A 149 -24.97 14.69 -12.25
CA ASN A 149 -26.05 15.67 -12.30
C ASN A 149 -25.97 16.61 -11.07
N SER A 150 -26.94 17.48 -10.86
CA SER A 150 -26.96 18.42 -9.73
C SER A 150 -26.98 17.76 -8.35
N GLU A 151 -27.42 16.50 -8.28
CA GLU A 151 -27.66 15.78 -7.02
C GLU A 151 -26.78 14.53 -6.87
N LEU A 152 -25.90 14.26 -7.83
CA LEU A 152 -25.05 13.06 -7.81
C LEU A 152 -23.67 13.38 -8.34
N LYS A 153 -22.67 13.10 -7.52
CA LYS A 153 -21.25 13.14 -7.92
C LYS A 153 -20.62 11.76 -7.79
N GLN A 154 -19.76 11.46 -8.73
CA GLN A 154 -18.89 10.29 -8.71
C GLN A 154 -17.51 10.73 -8.21
N ILE A 155 -17.01 10.04 -7.19
CA ILE A 155 -15.67 10.25 -6.66
C ILE A 155 -14.86 9.02 -7.00
N THR A 156 -13.74 9.21 -7.69
CA THR A 156 -12.79 8.14 -8.01
C THR A 156 -11.46 8.47 -7.36
N VAL A 157 -11.06 7.65 -6.41
CA VAL A 157 -9.76 7.72 -5.75
C VAL A 157 -8.85 6.69 -6.39
N THR A 158 -7.71 7.12 -6.88
CA THR A 158 -6.68 6.24 -7.44
C THR A 158 -5.39 6.39 -6.65
N ILE A 159 -4.91 5.29 -6.08
CA ILE A 159 -3.60 5.20 -5.43
C ILE A 159 -2.66 4.50 -6.39
N THR A 160 -1.55 5.15 -6.71
CA THR A 160 -0.50 4.59 -7.57
C THR A 160 0.76 4.41 -6.74
N TYR A 161 1.46 3.29 -6.92
CA TYR A 161 2.68 2.97 -6.20
C TYR A 161 3.68 2.23 -7.07
N THR A 162 4.96 2.35 -6.71
CA THR A 162 6.05 1.66 -7.40
C THR A 162 6.49 0.46 -6.57
N THR A 163 6.49 -0.72 -7.18
CA THR A 163 6.95 -1.96 -6.55
C THR A 163 8.48 -1.98 -6.43
N LEU A 164 9.04 -2.85 -5.59
CA LEU A 164 10.49 -3.05 -5.46
C LEU A 164 11.20 -3.37 -6.78
N ARG A 165 10.48 -3.89 -7.78
CA ARG A 165 11.01 -4.18 -9.11
C ARG A 165 10.90 -2.99 -10.08
N GLY A 166 10.53 -1.80 -9.59
CA GLY A 166 10.35 -0.60 -10.41
C GLY A 166 9.06 -0.60 -11.25
N LEU A 167 8.16 -1.57 -11.06
CA LEU A 167 6.89 -1.62 -11.79
C LEU A 167 5.86 -0.73 -11.09
N GLN A 168 5.25 0.15 -11.85
CA GLN A 168 4.15 0.98 -11.37
C GLN A 168 2.85 0.16 -11.35
N ARG A 169 2.10 0.27 -10.25
CA ARG A 169 0.79 -0.34 -10.08
C ARG A 169 -0.18 0.68 -9.50
N SER A 170 -1.45 0.51 -9.80
CA SER A 170 -2.51 1.37 -9.27
C SER A 170 -3.68 0.56 -8.74
N TYR A 171 -4.35 1.14 -7.75
CA TYR A 171 -5.62 0.68 -7.23
C TYR A 171 -6.61 1.83 -7.27
N SER A 172 -7.80 1.62 -7.82
CA SER A 172 -8.85 2.63 -7.89
C SER A 172 -10.10 2.18 -7.17
N MET A 173 -10.71 3.10 -6.43
CA MET A 173 -11.99 2.94 -5.76
C MET A 173 -12.93 4.04 -6.22
N THR A 174 -14.16 3.68 -6.54
CA THR A 174 -15.18 4.63 -6.97
C THR A 174 -16.37 4.58 -6.04
N CYS A 175 -16.86 5.73 -5.63
CA CYS A 175 -18.11 5.86 -4.89
C CYS A 175 -18.98 6.97 -5.47
N TYR A 176 -20.24 7.00 -5.05
CA TYR A 176 -21.20 8.02 -5.44
C TYR A 176 -21.70 8.73 -4.19
N VAL A 177 -21.81 10.03 -4.27
CA VAL A 177 -22.31 10.87 -3.19
C VAL A 177 -23.45 11.75 -3.69
N SER A 178 -24.42 12.00 -2.81
CA SER A 178 -25.53 12.92 -3.04
C SER A 178 -25.50 14.03 -1.99
N PRO A 179 -26.15 15.18 -2.22
CA PRO A 179 -26.25 16.25 -1.22
C PRO A 179 -27.09 15.89 0.00
N TYR A 180 -27.90 14.85 -0.12
CA TYR A 180 -28.80 14.40 0.96
C TYR A 180 -28.07 13.45 1.91
N VAL A 181 -28.22 13.66 3.21
CA VAL A 181 -27.68 12.84 4.30
C VAL A 181 -28.76 11.89 4.79
#